data_cfa4eeb309d5dd0d947380fc9835b863
#
_entry.id   cfa4eeb309d5dd0d947380fc9835b863
#
_cell.length_a   1.000
_cell.length_b   1.000
_cell.length_c   1.000
_cell.angle_alpha   90.00
_cell.angle_beta   90.00
_cell.angle_gamma   90.00
#
_symmetry.space_group_name_H-M   'P 1'
#
loop_
_entity.id
_entity.type
_entity.pdbx_description
1 polymer ?
#
loop_
_entity_poly.entity_id
_entity_poly.type
_entity_poly.pdbx_seq_one_letter_code
_entity_poly.pdbx_strand_id
1 'polypeptide(L)'
;MANTEYIEFNNGIYPCPLCVAVGKDWQNDDFDDSCCREIEDDVPATTYDTYFEEKRKCVLIRFASKKAMTMEVIAHEALHATLFILGYIGSEATVYNSEPACYLLQWVVSCCEKVRLGKTE
;
A
#
# COMPACT_ATOMS: atom_id res chain seq x y z
N MET A 1 -18.59 -8.34 -11.42
CA MET A 1 -17.47 -9.17 -10.96
C MET A 1 -16.55 -8.38 -10.07
N ALA A 2 -16.10 -8.97 -8.98
CA ALA A 2 -15.13 -8.32 -8.12
C ALA A 2 -13.79 -8.20 -8.84
N ASN A 3 -13.11 -7.08 -8.64
CA ASN A 3 -11.75 -6.89 -9.11
C ASN A 3 -10.80 -7.72 -8.24
N THR A 4 -9.91 -8.50 -8.85
CA THR A 4 -8.95 -9.34 -8.14
C THR A 4 -7.50 -8.91 -8.37
N GLU A 5 -7.27 -7.91 -9.21
CA GLU A 5 -5.92 -7.52 -9.60
C GLU A 5 -5.25 -6.63 -8.54
N TYR A 6 -3.97 -6.80 -8.39
CA TYR A 6 -3.13 -5.90 -7.60
C TYR A 6 -1.76 -5.81 -8.25
N ILE A 7 -1.03 -4.75 -7.93
CA ILE A 7 0.33 -4.55 -8.43
C ILE A 7 1.29 -4.66 -7.25
N GLU A 8 2.30 -5.50 -7.40
CA GLU A 8 3.37 -5.64 -6.40
C GLU A 8 4.57 -4.82 -6.82
N PHE A 9 5.07 -4.00 -5.88
CA PHE A 9 6.27 -3.20 -6.07
C PHE A 9 7.34 -3.62 -5.07
N ASN A 10 8.57 -3.77 -5.56
CA ASN A 10 9.71 -4.12 -4.72
C ASN A 10 10.71 -2.97 -4.74
N ASN A 11 11.10 -2.49 -3.55
CA ASN A 11 12.00 -1.34 -3.47
C ASN A 11 13.48 -1.70 -3.66
N GLY A 12 13.82 -2.99 -3.56
CA GLY A 12 15.19 -3.45 -3.73
C GLY A 12 16.07 -3.32 -2.49
N ILE A 13 15.56 -2.73 -1.43
CA ILE A 13 16.31 -2.49 -0.19
C ILE A 13 15.71 -3.26 0.98
N TYR A 14 14.40 -3.16 1.17
CA TYR A 14 13.70 -3.77 2.30
C TYR A 14 12.94 -5.02 1.85
N PRO A 15 12.95 -6.09 2.65
CA PRO A 15 12.26 -7.35 2.31
C PRO A 15 10.76 -7.27 2.61
N CYS A 16 10.12 -6.20 2.21
CA CYS A 16 8.70 -5.97 2.43
C CYS A 16 8.14 -5.24 1.22
N PRO A 17 7.58 -5.97 0.25
CA PRO A 17 6.99 -5.33 -0.93
C PRO A 17 5.73 -4.55 -0.58
N LEU A 18 5.40 -3.61 -1.47
CA LEU A 18 4.18 -2.85 -1.43
C LEU A 18 3.23 -3.41 -2.49
N CYS A 19 2.02 -3.73 -2.09
CA CYS A 19 0.96 -4.14 -3.01
C CYS A 19 -0.10 -3.04 -3.05
N VAL A 20 -0.56 -2.71 -4.24
CA VAL A 20 -1.59 -1.68 -4.43
C VAL A 20 -2.75 -2.27 -5.21
N ALA A 21 -3.96 -2.13 -4.68
CA ALA A 21 -5.19 -2.61 -5.30
C ALA A 21 -6.21 -1.48 -5.38
N VAL A 22 -7.04 -1.49 -6.41
CA VAL A 22 -8.06 -0.48 -6.62
C VAL A 22 -9.39 -1.18 -6.84
N GLY A 23 -10.40 -0.77 -6.09
CA GLY A 23 -11.74 -1.32 -6.20
C GLY A 23 -12.39 -1.49 -4.84
N LYS A 24 -13.61 -0.99 -4.72
CA LYS A 24 -14.37 -1.05 -3.48
C LYS A 24 -14.64 -2.50 -3.05
N ASP A 25 -14.89 -3.36 -4.03
CA ASP A 25 -15.22 -4.77 -3.83
C ASP A 25 -14.05 -5.71 -4.18
N TRP A 26 -12.84 -5.18 -4.20
CA TRP A 26 -11.65 -5.97 -4.53
C TRP A 26 -11.49 -7.14 -3.57
N GLN A 27 -11.12 -8.30 -4.11
CA GLN A 27 -10.82 -9.52 -3.37
C GLN A 27 -9.69 -10.26 -4.06
N ASN A 28 -8.85 -10.94 -3.28
CA ASN A 28 -7.80 -11.77 -3.83
C ASN A 28 -7.41 -12.82 -2.80
N ASP A 29 -7.38 -14.08 -3.22
CA ASP A 29 -7.10 -15.22 -2.34
C ASP A 29 -5.67 -15.24 -1.80
N ASP A 30 -4.76 -14.47 -2.38
CA ASP A 30 -3.40 -14.35 -1.86
C ASP A 30 -3.35 -13.62 -0.52
N PHE A 31 -4.41 -12.91 -0.15
CA PHE A 31 -4.48 -12.09 1.06
C PHE A 31 -5.48 -12.64 2.05
N ASP A 32 -5.25 -12.32 3.33
CA ASP A 32 -6.14 -12.64 4.43
C ASP A 32 -7.55 -12.03 4.17
N ASP A 33 -8.59 -12.73 4.58
CA ASP A 33 -9.97 -12.27 4.45
C ASP A 33 -10.19 -10.88 5.05
N SER A 34 -9.47 -10.53 6.11
CA SER A 34 -9.59 -9.21 6.73
C SER A 34 -9.19 -8.08 5.78
N CYS A 35 -8.34 -8.36 4.79
CA CYS A 35 -7.92 -7.40 3.78
C CYS A 35 -8.89 -7.34 2.60
N CYS A 36 -9.83 -8.27 2.50
CA CYS A 36 -10.69 -8.45 1.33
C CYS A 36 -12.13 -8.02 1.58
N ARG A 37 -12.40 -7.35 2.68
CA ARG A 37 -13.74 -6.84 2.98
C ARG A 37 -14.05 -5.65 2.08
N GLU A 38 -15.33 -5.47 1.77
CA GLU A 38 -15.76 -4.31 1.01
C GLU A 38 -15.42 -3.03 1.79
N ILE A 39 -14.86 -2.05 1.07
CA ILE A 39 -14.56 -0.75 1.68
C ILE A 39 -15.86 0.02 1.88
N GLU A 40 -16.05 0.59 3.06
CA GLU A 40 -17.25 1.37 3.37
C GLU A 40 -17.35 2.61 2.47
N ASP A 41 -18.57 3.08 2.23
CA ASP A 41 -18.88 4.11 1.25
C ASP A 41 -18.12 5.42 1.43
N ASP A 42 -17.82 5.78 2.67
CA ASP A 42 -17.15 7.05 2.98
C ASP A 42 -15.64 6.90 3.20
N VAL A 43 -15.09 5.70 2.97
CA VAL A 43 -13.67 5.44 3.15
C VAL A 43 -12.98 5.41 1.79
N PRO A 44 -12.06 6.35 1.50
CA PRO A 44 -11.40 6.38 0.18
C PRO A 44 -10.31 5.33 0.01
N ALA A 45 -9.68 4.90 1.09
CA ALA A 45 -8.57 3.94 1.04
C ALA A 45 -8.27 3.37 2.41
N THR A 46 -7.56 2.24 2.44
CA THR A 46 -7.09 1.59 3.67
C THR A 46 -5.73 0.95 3.41
N THR A 47 -4.84 1.04 4.39
CA THR A 47 -3.52 0.42 4.34
C THR A 47 -3.46 -0.71 5.37
N TYR A 48 -2.97 -1.86 4.94
CA TYR A 48 -2.87 -3.05 5.77
C TYR A 48 -1.42 -3.48 5.93
N ASP A 49 -1.03 -3.79 7.17
CA ASP A 49 0.22 -4.44 7.52
C ASP A 49 -0.09 -5.94 7.57
N THR A 50 0.29 -6.68 6.55
CA THR A 50 -0.24 -8.01 6.35
C THR A 50 0.78 -8.96 5.68
N TYR A 51 0.30 -10.12 5.27
CA TYR A 51 1.05 -11.12 4.53
C TYR A 51 0.26 -11.50 3.29
N PHE A 52 0.95 -11.89 2.22
CA PHE A 52 0.29 -12.45 1.06
C PHE A 52 0.91 -13.83 0.74
N GLU A 53 0.16 -14.66 0.06
CA GLU A 53 0.55 -16.04 -0.21
C GLU A 53 0.91 -16.78 1.10
N GLU A 54 0.20 -16.46 2.18
CA GLU A 54 0.30 -17.02 3.53
C GLU A 54 1.59 -16.72 4.30
N LYS A 55 2.72 -16.47 3.63
CA LYS A 55 4.02 -16.40 4.30
C LYS A 55 4.82 -15.13 4.03
N ARG A 56 4.53 -14.44 2.96
CA ARG A 56 5.36 -13.30 2.54
C ARG A 56 4.83 -12.01 3.15
N LYS A 57 5.68 -11.35 3.93
CA LYS A 57 5.34 -10.05 4.52
C LYS A 57 5.14 -9.01 3.42
N CYS A 58 4.10 -8.21 3.54
CA CYS A 58 3.86 -7.09 2.63
C CYS A 58 3.04 -6.00 3.32
N VAL A 59 2.96 -4.86 2.65
CA VAL A 59 2.02 -3.80 2.99
C VAL A 59 1.07 -3.67 1.81
N LEU A 60 -0.21 -3.67 2.07
CA LEU A 60 -1.25 -3.55 1.04
C LEU A 60 -1.99 -2.23 1.21
N ILE A 61 -2.06 -1.43 0.14
CA ILE A 61 -2.92 -0.26 0.10
C ILE A 61 -4.07 -0.56 -0.86
N ARG A 62 -5.30 -0.44 -0.36
CA ARG A 62 -6.49 -0.57 -1.18
C ARG A 62 -7.15 0.80 -1.33
N PHE A 63 -7.31 1.24 -2.57
CA PHE A 63 -8.09 2.44 -2.89
C PHE A 63 -9.48 2.03 -3.34
N ALA A 64 -10.50 2.76 -2.91
CA ALA A 64 -11.87 2.45 -3.28
C ALA A 64 -12.10 2.58 -4.78
N SER A 65 -11.40 3.50 -5.43
CA SER A 65 -11.50 3.73 -6.88
C SER A 65 -10.30 4.56 -7.35
N LYS A 66 -10.12 4.66 -8.66
CA LYS A 66 -9.12 5.58 -9.23
C LYS A 66 -9.45 7.03 -8.85
N LYS A 67 -10.72 7.38 -8.81
CA LYS A 67 -11.17 8.71 -8.44
C LYS A 67 -10.82 9.05 -6.99
N ALA A 68 -10.78 8.05 -6.11
CA ALA A 68 -10.39 8.25 -4.71
C ALA A 68 -8.89 8.48 -4.53
N MET A 69 -8.09 8.23 -5.55
CA MET A 69 -6.62 8.38 -5.50
C MET A 69 -6.20 9.85 -5.67
N THR A 70 -6.66 10.70 -4.77
CA THR A 70 -6.24 12.10 -4.74
C THR A 70 -4.86 12.21 -4.09
N MET A 71 -4.22 13.36 -4.27
CA MET A 71 -2.92 13.64 -3.65
C MET A 71 -2.98 13.44 -2.14
N GLU A 72 -4.01 13.96 -1.50
CA GLU A 72 -4.16 13.88 -0.05
C GLU A 72 -4.33 12.45 0.44
N VAL A 73 -5.15 11.67 -0.26
CA VAL A 73 -5.39 10.27 0.11
C VAL A 73 -4.13 9.44 -0.10
N ILE A 74 -3.45 9.62 -1.22
CA ILE A 74 -2.19 8.92 -1.48
C ILE A 74 -1.16 9.25 -0.40
N ALA A 75 -1.01 10.52 -0.05
CA ALA A 75 -0.04 10.93 0.97
C ALA A 75 -0.37 10.30 2.33
N HIS A 76 -1.64 10.28 2.70
CA HIS A 76 -2.11 9.70 3.95
C HIS A 76 -1.78 8.21 4.03
N GLU A 77 -2.17 7.45 3.00
CA GLU A 77 -1.94 6.00 2.99
C GLU A 77 -0.45 5.67 2.84
N ALA A 78 0.27 6.48 2.07
CA ALA A 78 1.70 6.28 1.88
C ALA A 78 2.48 6.43 3.20
N LEU A 79 2.05 7.31 4.08
CA LEU A 79 2.69 7.44 5.39
C LEU A 79 2.45 6.20 6.24
N HIS A 80 1.22 5.68 6.27
CA HIS A 80 0.95 4.41 6.95
C HIS A 80 1.83 3.29 6.42
N ALA A 81 1.92 3.16 5.10
CA ALA A 81 2.73 2.11 4.47
C ALA A 81 4.21 2.26 4.83
N THR A 82 4.72 3.48 4.80
CA THR A 82 6.10 3.77 5.16
C THR A 82 6.41 3.31 6.59
N LEU A 83 5.53 3.66 7.53
CA LEU A 83 5.72 3.31 8.93
C LEU A 83 5.63 1.79 9.14
N PHE A 84 4.73 1.10 8.44
CA PHE A 84 4.63 -0.36 8.53
C PHE A 84 5.88 -1.05 8.00
N ILE A 85 6.42 -0.59 6.86
CA ILE A 85 7.64 -1.19 6.28
C ILE A 85 8.82 -0.99 7.23
N LEU A 86 9.00 0.23 7.74
CA LEU A 86 10.08 0.53 8.70
C LEU A 86 9.91 -0.27 9.98
N GLY A 87 8.69 -0.39 10.48
CA GLY A 87 8.40 -1.17 11.68
C GLY A 87 8.78 -2.63 11.52
N TYR A 88 8.54 -3.21 10.35
CA TYR A 88 8.88 -4.59 10.08
C TYR A 88 10.39 -4.85 10.19
N ILE A 89 11.21 -3.90 9.76
CA ILE A 89 12.68 -4.06 9.83
C ILE A 89 13.27 -3.51 11.14
N GLY A 90 12.42 -3.12 12.10
CA GLY A 90 12.87 -2.64 13.41
C GLY A 90 13.41 -1.22 13.40
N SER A 91 13.04 -0.43 12.39
CA SER A 91 13.48 0.96 12.29
C SER A 91 12.35 1.92 12.68
N GLU A 92 12.72 3.10 13.14
CA GLU A 92 11.77 4.14 13.48
C GLU A 92 12.11 5.44 12.77
N ALA A 93 11.07 6.16 12.33
CA ALA A 93 11.22 7.50 11.81
C ALA A 93 11.29 8.46 13.00
N THR A 94 12.39 9.19 13.13
CA THR A 94 12.56 10.19 14.18
C THR A 94 13.00 11.51 13.57
N VAL A 95 12.94 12.58 14.37
CA VAL A 95 13.41 13.92 13.93
C VAL A 95 14.88 13.89 13.55
N TYR A 96 15.65 13.01 14.18
CA TYR A 96 17.10 12.93 13.98
C TYR A 96 17.51 11.92 12.92
N ASN A 97 16.59 11.07 12.49
CA ASN A 97 16.86 10.01 11.53
C ASN A 97 15.68 9.85 10.60
N SER A 98 15.34 10.91 9.87
CA SER A 98 14.14 10.94 9.02
C SER A 98 14.42 10.60 7.55
N GLU A 99 15.68 10.64 7.10
CA GLU A 99 15.99 10.45 5.68
C GLU A 99 15.51 9.10 5.13
N PRO A 100 15.75 7.96 5.80
CA PRO A 100 15.23 6.68 5.28
C PRO A 100 13.71 6.70 5.12
N ALA A 101 13.00 7.29 6.08
CA ALA A 101 11.54 7.41 6.01
C ALA A 101 11.10 8.30 4.85
N CYS A 102 11.81 9.40 4.62
CA CYS A 102 11.49 10.32 3.52
C CYS A 102 11.67 9.66 2.16
N TYR A 103 12.77 8.93 1.95
CA TYR A 103 12.99 8.21 0.70
C TYR A 103 11.98 7.10 0.49
N LEU A 104 11.64 6.36 1.55
CA LEU A 104 10.65 5.30 1.45
C LEU A 104 9.26 5.87 1.16
N LEU A 105 8.89 6.95 1.82
CA LEU A 105 7.63 7.63 1.56
C LEU A 105 7.54 8.09 0.10
N GLN A 106 8.60 8.68 -0.40
CA GLN A 106 8.68 9.14 -1.79
C GLN A 106 8.46 7.97 -2.76
N TRP A 107 9.07 6.82 -2.47
CA TRP A 107 8.92 5.62 -3.28
C TRP A 107 7.47 5.11 -3.25
N VAL A 108 6.85 5.06 -2.07
CA VAL A 108 5.45 4.60 -1.94
C VAL A 108 4.52 5.51 -2.72
N VAL A 109 4.68 6.82 -2.60
CA VAL A 109 3.88 7.79 -3.36
C VAL A 109 4.06 7.55 -4.86
N SER A 110 5.30 7.34 -5.30
CA SER A 110 5.60 7.06 -6.71
C SER A 110 4.89 5.79 -7.20
N CYS A 111 4.86 4.74 -6.38
CA CYS A 111 4.15 3.51 -6.72
C CYS A 111 2.65 3.75 -6.89
N CYS A 112 2.05 4.48 -5.97
CA CYS A 112 0.62 4.81 -6.04
C CYS A 112 0.32 5.65 -7.29
N GLU A 113 1.18 6.61 -7.62
CA GLU A 113 1.03 7.43 -8.83
C GLU A 113 1.09 6.58 -10.10
N LYS A 114 1.98 5.59 -10.15
CA LYS A 114 2.05 4.68 -11.29
C LYS A 114 0.73 3.94 -11.48
N VAL A 115 0.13 3.48 -10.40
CA VAL A 115 -1.16 2.79 -10.45
C VAL A 115 -2.25 3.76 -10.91
N ARG A 116 -2.28 4.97 -10.34
CA ARG A 116 -3.27 5.98 -10.70
C ARG A 116 -3.22 6.32 -12.18
N LEU A 117 -2.01 6.41 -12.73
CA LEU A 117 -1.79 6.77 -14.14
C LEU A 117 -1.84 5.56 -15.09
N GLY A 118 -2.00 4.34 -14.56
CA GLY A 118 -1.98 3.13 -15.37
C GLY A 118 -0.59 2.76 -15.86
N LYS A 119 0.46 3.26 -15.21
CA LYS A 119 1.86 3.01 -15.57
C LYS A 119 2.49 2.08 -14.53
N THR A 120 2.38 0.79 -14.75
CA THR A 120 2.78 -0.21 -13.76
C THR A 120 4.19 -0.78 -13.98
N GLU A 121 4.91 -0.21 -14.90
CA GLU A 121 6.30 -0.62 -15.18
C GLU A 121 7.31 0.41 -14.71
#